data_a9aee3a61898249b7ff7c1725763ac5d
#
_entry.id   a9aee3a61898249b7ff7c1725763ac5d
#
_cell.length_a   1.000
_cell.length_b   1.000
_cell.length_c   1.000
_cell.angle_alpha   90.00
_cell.angle_beta   90.00
_cell.angle_gamma   90.00
#
_symmetry.space_group_name_H-M   'P 1'
#
loop_
_entity.id
_entity.type
_entity.pdbx_description
1 polymer ?
#
loop_
_entity_poly.entity_id
_entity_poly.type
_entity_poly.pdbx_seq_one_letter_code
_entity_poly.pdbx_strand_id
1 'polypeptide(L)'
;IFKSGIKTNSGETPGLEGAEFTIKLNSAVERAYSQGYTYAEVWNGIDENGNQVKVDSKRVQSAQAIAPSYAVIVTDKDGNAYTKNNLPYGKYIVKETKTPTDYETAVDFTFSITEDESEIKEIAKKTKHIVVNNEQLETYIKLIKRDLKTNKLVTLNSTTFEIKATKDIYDRATKKILFKKGETISQKIGNTTYTSFTTNADNIVVPDNSFNSKNDDKATITTPLKLPVGSYEITEIKVPSGFLQLEEAVKFEIKNVKDYETDKDGDFVKEVIIKNEQPTGTINLDKTISIRENVDTSLIDTSDLSGIEFKLSAKENIIDMSDGSVIYEKGQEIKKYNLTKDGKLEITNLPIGTYEIEETKTLNGLVLNTTKYEVKFEQKDLTTKVYTEKLDISNDTTLVEFSKTDITGDK
;
A
#
# COMPACT_ATOMS: atom_id res chain seq x y z
N ILE A 1 -9.85 41.16 -8.61
CA ILE A 1 -9.78 39.71 -8.88
C ILE A 1 -10.90 39.04 -8.11
N PHE A 2 -11.60 38.14 -8.76
CA PHE A 2 -12.51 37.20 -8.15
C PHE A 2 -11.86 35.81 -8.23
N LYS A 3 -11.64 35.16 -7.08
CA LYS A 3 -11.06 33.85 -6.96
C LYS A 3 -12.14 32.80 -6.69
N SER A 4 -12.21 31.77 -7.50
CA SER A 4 -13.19 30.70 -7.31
C SER A 4 -12.54 29.32 -7.37
N GLY A 5 -13.17 28.33 -6.70
CA GLY A 5 -12.88 26.91 -6.87
C GLY A 5 -13.65 26.36 -8.07
N ILE A 6 -12.99 25.61 -8.93
CA ILE A 6 -13.65 24.78 -9.92
C ILE A 6 -14.14 23.52 -9.22
N LYS A 7 -15.40 23.16 -9.48
CA LYS A 7 -15.98 21.95 -8.97
C LYS A 7 -16.38 21.01 -10.07
N THR A 8 -15.82 19.81 -10.05
CA THR A 8 -16.05 18.78 -11.06
C THR A 8 -17.47 18.19 -11.03
N ASN A 9 -18.18 18.24 -9.89
CA ASN A 9 -19.43 17.48 -9.71
C ASN A 9 -20.72 18.27 -9.49
N SER A 10 -20.71 19.61 -9.31
CA SER A 10 -21.93 20.39 -9.05
C SER A 10 -22.11 21.65 -9.88
N GLY A 11 -21.14 22.06 -10.70
CA GLY A 11 -21.21 23.29 -11.49
C GLY A 11 -21.18 24.60 -10.69
N GLU A 12 -21.02 24.53 -9.36
CA GLU A 12 -20.92 25.71 -8.51
C GLU A 12 -19.46 26.22 -8.49
N THR A 13 -19.25 27.51 -8.56
CA THR A 13 -17.95 28.18 -8.48
C THR A 13 -17.92 29.15 -7.30
N PRO A 14 -17.84 28.65 -6.05
CA PRO A 14 -17.84 29.51 -4.87
C PRO A 14 -16.54 30.30 -4.77
N GLY A 15 -16.60 31.48 -4.17
CA GLY A 15 -15.43 32.29 -3.87
C GLY A 15 -14.49 31.58 -2.89
N LEU A 16 -13.18 31.76 -3.07
CA LEU A 16 -12.15 31.22 -2.20
C LEU A 16 -11.46 32.31 -1.40
N GLU A 17 -11.57 32.22 -0.07
CA GLU A 17 -10.90 33.13 0.86
C GLU A 17 -9.40 32.81 1.01
N GLY A 18 -8.60 33.87 1.21
CA GLY A 18 -7.20 33.75 1.62
C GLY A 18 -6.21 33.49 0.48
N ALA A 19 -6.64 33.51 -0.78
CA ALA A 19 -5.72 33.50 -1.91
C ALA A 19 -4.95 34.83 -1.95
N GLU A 20 -3.62 34.80 -1.99
CA GLU A 20 -2.79 35.98 -2.13
C GLU A 20 -2.24 36.08 -3.54
N PHE A 21 -2.37 37.27 -4.14
CA PHE A 21 -1.84 37.56 -5.46
C PHE A 21 -0.86 38.71 -5.40
N THR A 22 0.31 38.54 -6.00
CA THR A 22 1.30 39.58 -6.21
C THR A 22 1.25 40.06 -7.65
N ILE A 23 1.16 41.37 -7.83
CA ILE A 23 1.06 42.02 -9.13
C ILE A 23 2.36 42.81 -9.38
N LYS A 24 3.00 42.55 -10.52
CA LYS A 24 4.23 43.21 -10.96
C LYS A 24 4.07 43.73 -12.39
N LEU A 25 4.86 44.75 -12.76
CA LEU A 25 4.94 45.19 -14.16
C LEU A 25 5.64 44.13 -15.00
N ASN A 26 5.02 43.66 -16.08
CA ASN A 26 5.54 42.57 -16.89
C ASN A 26 6.94 42.85 -17.45
N SER A 27 7.17 44.05 -17.97
CA SER A 27 8.48 44.45 -18.51
C SER A 27 9.58 44.53 -17.45
N ALA A 28 9.24 44.78 -16.19
CA ALA A 28 10.19 44.76 -15.09
C ALA A 28 10.60 43.30 -14.73
N VAL A 29 9.65 42.36 -14.75
CA VAL A 29 9.91 40.93 -14.54
C VAL A 29 10.76 40.37 -15.67
N GLU A 30 10.43 40.67 -16.94
CA GLU A 30 11.23 40.26 -18.10
C GLU A 30 12.67 40.81 -18.01
N ARG A 31 12.84 42.06 -17.58
CA ARG A 31 14.17 42.67 -17.35
C ARG A 31 14.94 41.92 -16.24
N ALA A 32 14.31 41.56 -15.14
CA ALA A 32 14.98 40.79 -14.07
C ALA A 32 15.46 39.44 -14.59
N TYR A 33 14.63 38.70 -15.35
CA TYR A 33 15.04 37.46 -15.97
C TYR A 33 16.19 37.61 -16.97
N SER A 34 16.16 38.69 -17.81
CA SER A 34 17.26 38.97 -18.73
C SER A 34 18.59 39.26 -18.03
N GLN A 35 18.54 39.72 -16.79
CA GLN A 35 19.72 39.94 -15.94
C GLN A 35 20.15 38.70 -15.15
N GLY A 36 19.56 37.53 -15.41
CA GLY A 36 19.94 36.25 -14.82
C GLY A 36 19.35 35.97 -13.43
N TYR A 37 18.30 36.66 -13.04
CA TYR A 37 17.56 36.30 -11.82
C TYR A 37 16.60 35.14 -12.12
N THR A 38 16.57 34.19 -11.18
CA THR A 38 15.67 33.02 -11.28
C THR A 38 14.23 33.43 -10.98
N TYR A 39 13.30 32.54 -11.35
CA TYR A 39 11.88 32.72 -11.04
C TYR A 39 11.66 32.93 -9.54
N ALA A 40 12.22 32.06 -8.70
CA ALA A 40 12.05 32.14 -7.24
C ALA A 40 12.66 33.43 -6.65
N GLU A 41 13.76 33.97 -7.21
CA GLU A 41 14.32 35.24 -6.77
C GLU A 41 13.39 36.42 -7.11
N VAL A 42 12.79 36.42 -8.28
CA VAL A 42 11.83 37.45 -8.69
C VAL A 42 10.53 37.40 -7.88
N TRP A 43 10.09 36.20 -7.51
CA TRP A 43 8.86 35.97 -6.75
C TRP A 43 9.11 35.68 -5.25
N ASN A 44 10.21 36.20 -4.70
CA ASN A 44 10.53 36.19 -3.27
C ASN A 44 10.52 34.79 -2.63
N GLY A 45 11.20 33.82 -3.26
CA GLY A 45 11.32 32.47 -2.78
C GLY A 45 10.13 31.56 -3.13
N ILE A 46 9.26 31.97 -4.03
CA ILE A 46 8.12 31.15 -4.49
C ILE A 46 8.45 30.61 -5.88
N ASP A 47 8.39 29.28 -6.05
CA ASP A 47 8.60 28.63 -7.34
C ASP A 47 7.37 28.74 -8.27
N GLU A 48 7.47 28.17 -9.46
CA GLU A 48 6.39 28.17 -10.46
C GLU A 48 5.14 27.43 -9.97
N ASN A 49 5.29 26.46 -9.09
CA ASN A 49 4.20 25.67 -8.51
C ASN A 49 3.61 26.29 -7.22
N GLY A 50 4.11 27.46 -6.80
CA GLY A 50 3.66 28.16 -5.60
C GLY A 50 4.27 27.63 -4.29
N ASN A 51 5.30 26.79 -4.37
CA ASN A 51 5.99 26.29 -3.19
C ASN A 51 7.07 27.25 -2.72
N GLN A 52 7.30 27.28 -1.40
CA GLN A 52 8.43 28.02 -0.82
C GLN A 52 9.74 27.25 -1.07
N VAL A 53 10.69 27.93 -1.72
CA VAL A 53 12.04 27.43 -1.95
C VAL A 53 13.08 28.34 -1.32
N LYS A 54 14.19 27.76 -0.91
CA LYS A 54 15.27 28.53 -0.30
C LYS A 54 16.08 29.26 -1.37
N VAL A 55 16.14 30.57 -1.29
CA VAL A 55 16.93 31.44 -2.18
C VAL A 55 17.82 32.37 -1.40
N ASP A 56 18.87 32.91 -2.04
CA ASP A 56 19.73 33.94 -1.43
C ASP A 56 18.95 35.24 -1.22
N SER A 57 18.83 35.67 0.01
CA SER A 57 18.12 36.89 0.40
C SER A 57 18.66 38.18 -0.26
N LYS A 58 19.97 38.26 -0.51
CA LYS A 58 20.56 39.42 -1.22
C LYS A 58 20.16 39.43 -2.68
N ARG A 59 20.13 38.28 -3.33
CA ARG A 59 19.66 38.18 -4.72
C ARG A 59 18.16 38.46 -4.83
N VAL A 60 17.36 38.00 -3.88
CA VAL A 60 15.93 38.35 -3.79
C VAL A 60 15.77 39.87 -3.68
N GLN A 61 16.49 40.54 -2.76
CA GLN A 61 16.43 42.01 -2.63
C GLN A 61 16.80 42.73 -3.92
N SER A 62 17.84 42.27 -4.62
CA SER A 62 18.22 42.84 -5.91
C SER A 62 17.20 42.65 -6.99
N ALA A 63 16.60 41.45 -7.08
CA ALA A 63 15.52 41.14 -8.02
C ALA A 63 14.26 42.01 -7.74
N GLN A 64 13.91 42.19 -6.46
CA GLN A 64 12.79 43.04 -6.05
C GLN A 64 13.05 44.54 -6.37
N ALA A 65 14.28 45.01 -6.34
CA ALA A 65 14.62 46.35 -6.75
C ALA A 65 14.40 46.60 -8.26
N ILE A 66 14.60 45.56 -9.09
CA ILE A 66 14.38 45.61 -10.53
C ILE A 66 12.88 45.44 -10.86
N ALA A 67 12.21 44.48 -10.22
CA ALA A 67 10.80 44.14 -10.44
C ALA A 67 10.01 44.22 -9.11
N PRO A 68 9.75 45.44 -8.62
CA PRO A 68 8.99 45.62 -7.39
C PRO A 68 7.54 45.18 -7.56
N SER A 69 6.90 44.82 -6.46
CA SER A 69 5.47 44.51 -6.43
C SER A 69 4.67 45.84 -6.47
N TYR A 70 3.77 45.95 -7.40
CA TYR A 70 2.83 47.09 -7.47
C TYR A 70 1.68 46.94 -6.48
N ALA A 71 1.24 45.69 -6.28
CA ALA A 71 0.22 45.38 -5.30
C ALA A 71 0.41 43.94 -4.80
N VAL A 72 0.06 43.71 -3.54
CA VAL A 72 -0.22 42.39 -2.96
C VAL A 72 -1.63 42.46 -2.43
N ILE A 73 -2.49 41.55 -2.91
CA ILE A 73 -3.92 41.51 -2.59
C ILE A 73 -4.31 40.13 -2.09
N VAL A 74 -5.26 40.11 -1.14
CA VAL A 74 -5.73 38.84 -0.54
C VAL A 74 -7.26 38.79 -0.73
N THR A 75 -7.78 37.64 -1.10
CA THR A 75 -9.22 37.44 -1.30
C THR A 75 -9.97 37.36 0.03
N ASP A 76 -11.11 38.00 0.10
CA ASP A 76 -12.06 37.93 1.20
C ASP A 76 -12.88 36.63 1.18
N LYS A 77 -13.80 36.49 2.15
CA LYS A 77 -14.69 35.33 2.29
C LYS A 77 -15.56 35.03 1.06
N ASP A 78 -15.80 36.05 0.22
CA ASP A 78 -16.58 35.93 -1.00
C ASP A 78 -15.68 35.74 -2.24
N GLY A 79 -14.38 35.59 -2.07
CA GLY A 79 -13.38 35.37 -3.11
C GLY A 79 -12.92 36.63 -3.84
N ASN A 80 -13.25 37.83 -3.35
CA ASN A 80 -12.90 39.06 -3.97
C ASN A 80 -11.62 39.67 -3.42
N ALA A 81 -10.77 40.22 -4.29
CA ALA A 81 -9.62 41.03 -3.90
C ALA A 81 -9.48 42.24 -4.80
N TYR A 82 -9.13 43.37 -4.19
CA TYR A 82 -9.00 44.66 -4.86
C TYR A 82 -7.64 45.27 -4.58
N THR A 83 -7.06 45.95 -5.58
CA THR A 83 -5.90 46.81 -5.35
C THR A 83 -6.30 48.03 -4.53
N LYS A 84 -5.49 48.39 -3.54
CA LYS A 84 -5.76 49.58 -2.69
C LYS A 84 -5.56 50.90 -3.47
N ASN A 85 -4.66 50.89 -4.44
CA ASN A 85 -4.33 52.03 -5.27
C ASN A 85 -4.66 51.75 -6.74
N ASN A 86 -4.87 52.80 -7.52
CA ASN A 86 -4.98 52.70 -8.95
C ASN A 86 -3.67 52.23 -9.56
N LEU A 87 -3.74 51.33 -10.53
CA LEU A 87 -2.60 50.91 -11.31
C LEU A 87 -2.45 51.83 -12.53
N PRO A 88 -1.24 52.34 -12.84
CA PRO A 88 -0.96 53.06 -14.09
C PRO A 88 -1.26 52.20 -15.33
N TYR A 89 -1.36 52.88 -16.50
CA TYR A 89 -1.39 52.14 -17.76
C TYR A 89 -0.15 51.26 -17.93
N GLY A 90 -0.38 50.04 -18.39
CA GLY A 90 0.71 49.07 -18.56
C GLY A 90 0.23 47.64 -18.62
N LYS A 91 1.16 46.74 -18.99
CA LYS A 91 0.94 45.29 -18.93
C LYS A 91 1.49 44.75 -17.63
N TYR A 92 0.69 44.05 -16.89
CA TYR A 92 1.01 43.46 -15.59
C TYR A 92 1.04 41.96 -15.67
N ILE A 93 1.89 41.33 -14.87
CA ILE A 93 1.91 39.90 -14.59
C ILE A 93 1.46 39.68 -13.15
N VAL A 94 0.64 38.65 -12.94
CA VAL A 94 0.08 38.25 -11.64
C VAL A 94 0.47 36.84 -11.33
N LYS A 95 1.01 36.66 -10.13
CA LYS A 95 1.25 35.34 -9.55
C LYS A 95 0.39 35.15 -8.31
N GLU A 96 -0.20 33.97 -8.18
CA GLU A 96 -0.78 33.52 -6.91
C GLU A 96 0.36 33.11 -5.97
N THR A 97 0.69 33.97 -4.98
CA THR A 97 1.79 33.79 -4.05
C THR A 97 1.40 33.00 -2.80
N LYS A 98 0.11 32.85 -2.56
CA LYS A 98 -0.43 31.96 -1.54
C LYS A 98 -1.73 31.35 -2.06
N THR A 99 -1.72 30.06 -2.23
CA THR A 99 -2.89 29.30 -2.67
C THR A 99 -3.75 28.90 -1.48
N PRO A 100 -5.09 28.94 -1.55
CA PRO A 100 -5.96 28.36 -0.52
C PRO A 100 -5.62 26.88 -0.30
N THR A 101 -5.77 26.43 0.94
CA THR A 101 -5.45 25.04 1.34
C THR A 101 -6.23 24.04 0.49
N ASP A 102 -5.57 22.98 0.07
CA ASP A 102 -6.10 21.88 -0.74
C ASP A 102 -6.54 22.28 -2.18
N TYR A 103 -5.97 23.35 -2.70
CA TYR A 103 -6.14 23.76 -4.11
C TYR A 103 -4.81 23.78 -4.86
N GLU A 104 -4.88 23.61 -6.17
CA GLU A 104 -3.74 23.85 -7.06
C GLU A 104 -3.45 25.32 -7.18
N THR A 105 -2.19 25.68 -7.40
CA THR A 105 -1.81 27.08 -7.63
C THR A 105 -2.19 27.49 -9.04
N ALA A 106 -2.81 28.66 -9.19
CA ALA A 106 -3.11 29.20 -10.52
C ALA A 106 -1.83 29.50 -11.29
N VAL A 107 -1.86 29.23 -12.58
CA VAL A 107 -0.79 29.59 -13.51
C VAL A 107 -0.68 31.12 -13.54
N ASP A 108 0.54 31.65 -13.63
CA ASP A 108 0.77 33.08 -13.81
C ASP A 108 0.06 33.58 -15.03
N PHE A 109 -0.56 34.73 -14.91
CA PHE A 109 -1.29 35.33 -16.02
C PHE A 109 -0.99 36.83 -16.17
N THR A 110 -1.25 37.37 -17.33
CA THR A 110 -1.06 38.80 -17.61
C THR A 110 -2.38 39.51 -17.88
N PHE A 111 -2.43 40.81 -17.56
CA PHE A 111 -3.50 41.71 -17.97
C PHE A 111 -2.93 43.07 -18.29
N SER A 112 -3.69 43.85 -19.07
CA SER A 112 -3.32 45.24 -19.44
C SER A 112 -4.32 46.21 -18.85
N ILE A 113 -3.83 47.39 -18.46
CA ILE A 113 -4.64 48.54 -18.17
C ILE A 113 -4.30 49.58 -19.28
N THR A 114 -5.31 49.94 -20.06
CA THR A 114 -5.19 50.83 -21.22
C THR A 114 -6.23 51.95 -21.14
N GLU A 115 -6.19 52.87 -22.08
CA GLU A 115 -7.19 53.91 -22.22
C GLU A 115 -8.53 53.38 -22.75
N ASP A 116 -8.56 52.13 -23.24
CA ASP A 116 -9.76 51.53 -23.84
C ASP A 116 -10.78 51.13 -22.76
N GLU A 117 -11.85 51.90 -22.67
CA GLU A 117 -12.96 51.67 -21.75
C GLU A 117 -13.76 50.41 -22.07
N SER A 118 -13.63 49.81 -23.27
CA SER A 118 -14.33 48.59 -23.66
C SER A 118 -13.91 47.37 -22.83
N GLU A 119 -12.70 47.38 -22.25
CA GLU A 119 -12.21 46.36 -21.35
C GLU A 119 -12.70 46.52 -19.90
N ILE A 120 -13.38 47.63 -19.56
CA ILE A 120 -13.83 47.95 -18.20
C ILE A 120 -15.29 47.55 -18.06
N LYS A 121 -15.58 46.45 -17.38
CA LYS A 121 -16.94 45.90 -17.21
C LYS A 121 -17.87 46.79 -16.37
N GLU A 122 -17.33 47.56 -15.45
CA GLU A 122 -18.07 48.54 -14.65
C GLU A 122 -17.48 49.96 -14.91
N ILE A 123 -17.89 50.59 -15.97
CA ILE A 123 -17.38 51.92 -16.38
C ILE A 123 -17.53 52.94 -15.25
N ALA A 124 -18.66 52.92 -14.49
CA ALA A 124 -18.89 53.81 -13.37
C ALA A 124 -17.86 53.69 -12.24
N LYS A 125 -17.28 52.48 -12.01
CA LYS A 125 -16.24 52.22 -11.02
C LYS A 125 -14.85 52.13 -11.63
N LYS A 126 -14.74 52.08 -12.94
CA LYS A 126 -13.48 51.93 -13.69
C LYS A 126 -12.64 50.77 -13.17
N THR A 127 -13.28 49.60 -13.00
CA THR A 127 -12.67 48.40 -12.42
C THR A 127 -12.50 47.29 -13.45
N LYS A 128 -11.28 46.81 -13.66
CA LYS A 128 -11.00 45.60 -14.45
C LYS A 128 -11.32 44.38 -13.63
N HIS A 129 -12.24 43.53 -14.09
CA HIS A 129 -12.58 42.27 -13.44
C HIS A 129 -11.78 41.12 -14.02
N ILE A 130 -11.17 40.34 -13.17
CA ILE A 130 -10.39 39.14 -13.51
C ILE A 130 -10.90 37.99 -12.66
N VAL A 131 -11.25 36.88 -13.30
CA VAL A 131 -11.67 35.63 -12.64
C VAL A 131 -10.51 34.66 -12.68
N VAL A 132 -10.15 34.11 -11.54
CA VAL A 132 -9.11 33.09 -11.39
C VAL A 132 -9.71 31.86 -10.73
N ASN A 133 -9.64 30.72 -11.41
CA ASN A 133 -10.18 29.46 -10.92
C ASN A 133 -9.03 28.52 -10.49
N ASN A 134 -9.22 27.79 -9.40
CA ASN A 134 -8.31 26.72 -8.98
C ASN A 134 -9.06 25.40 -8.87
N GLU A 135 -8.37 24.32 -9.19
CA GLU A 135 -8.87 22.96 -8.98
C GLU A 135 -8.55 22.49 -7.55
N GLN A 136 -9.41 21.64 -7.00
CA GLN A 136 -9.14 20.99 -5.72
C GLN A 136 -8.04 19.96 -5.91
N LEU A 137 -7.16 19.86 -4.92
CA LEU A 137 -6.15 18.80 -4.88
C LEU A 137 -6.81 17.45 -4.56
N GLU A 138 -6.67 16.55 -5.49
CA GLU A 138 -7.13 15.18 -5.41
C GLU A 138 -6.01 14.21 -5.86
N THR A 139 -6.06 12.96 -5.46
CA THR A 139 -5.03 11.97 -5.79
C THR A 139 -5.63 10.63 -6.15
N TYR A 140 -5.02 9.91 -7.08
CA TYR A 140 -5.28 8.49 -7.26
C TYR A 140 -4.73 7.70 -6.07
N ILE A 141 -5.38 6.60 -5.73
CA ILE A 141 -4.90 5.67 -4.71
C ILE A 141 -4.43 4.40 -5.39
N LYS A 142 -3.15 4.09 -5.26
CA LYS A 142 -2.56 2.84 -5.73
C LYS A 142 -2.42 1.88 -4.55
N LEU A 143 -3.25 0.84 -4.53
CA LEU A 143 -3.21 -0.22 -3.54
C LEU A 143 -2.18 -1.26 -3.98
N ILE A 144 -1.29 -1.67 -3.06
CA ILE A 144 -0.21 -2.63 -3.33
C ILE A 144 -0.32 -3.77 -2.33
N LYS A 145 -0.48 -5.01 -2.84
CA LYS A 145 -0.58 -6.20 -2.01
C LYS A 145 0.77 -6.88 -1.82
N ARG A 146 1.16 -7.10 -0.55
CA ARG A 146 2.43 -7.74 -0.19
C ARG A 146 2.23 -8.82 0.86
N ASP A 147 3.13 -9.78 0.87
CA ASP A 147 3.31 -10.73 1.98
C ASP A 147 3.94 -10.02 3.19
N LEU A 148 3.42 -10.30 4.38
CA LEU A 148 3.85 -9.64 5.61
C LEU A 148 5.29 -10.01 6.00
N LYS A 149 5.67 -11.28 5.84
CA LYS A 149 6.98 -11.80 6.28
C LYS A 149 8.09 -11.56 5.27
N THR A 150 7.80 -11.85 4.00
CA THR A 150 8.81 -11.78 2.93
C THR A 150 8.86 -10.43 2.24
N ASN A 151 7.82 -9.61 2.40
CA ASN A 151 7.59 -8.35 1.68
C ASN A 151 7.48 -8.49 0.15
N LYS A 152 7.36 -9.74 -0.37
CA LYS A 152 7.12 -10.00 -1.78
C LYS A 152 5.76 -9.45 -2.22
N LEU A 153 5.64 -9.10 -3.49
CA LEU A 153 4.35 -8.77 -4.12
C LEU A 153 3.48 -10.03 -4.21
N VAL A 154 2.19 -9.90 -3.92
CA VAL A 154 1.23 -11.01 -4.07
C VAL A 154 0.67 -11.01 -5.48
N THR A 155 1.40 -11.67 -6.39
CA THR A 155 1.15 -11.67 -7.83
C THR A 155 0.36 -12.88 -8.33
N LEU A 156 0.30 -13.97 -7.54
CA LEU A 156 -0.33 -15.22 -7.96
C LEU A 156 -1.86 -15.10 -8.01
N ASN A 157 -2.48 -14.58 -6.94
CA ASN A 157 -3.93 -14.48 -6.80
C ASN A 157 -4.36 -13.04 -6.51
N SER A 158 -5.48 -12.61 -7.11
CA SER A 158 -6.04 -11.27 -6.89
C SER A 158 -6.64 -11.09 -5.51
N THR A 159 -6.60 -9.85 -5.03
CA THR A 159 -7.21 -9.37 -3.79
C THR A 159 -8.22 -8.30 -4.11
N THR A 160 -9.35 -8.24 -3.40
CA THR A 160 -10.36 -7.19 -3.59
C THR A 160 -10.54 -6.38 -2.32
N PHE A 161 -10.58 -5.06 -2.47
CA PHE A 161 -10.65 -4.08 -1.39
C PHE A 161 -11.87 -3.17 -1.53
N GLU A 162 -12.41 -2.73 -0.39
CA GLU A 162 -13.25 -1.55 -0.27
C GLU A 162 -12.48 -0.42 0.38
N ILE A 163 -12.82 0.81 0.02
CA ILE A 163 -12.32 2.02 0.67
C ILE A 163 -13.52 2.69 1.35
N LYS A 164 -13.39 3.07 2.63
CA LYS A 164 -14.43 3.77 3.39
C LYS A 164 -13.90 5.08 3.96
N ALA A 165 -14.77 6.07 4.05
CA ALA A 165 -14.47 7.31 4.76
C ALA A 165 -14.52 7.07 6.28
N THR A 166 -13.46 7.44 7.02
CA THR A 166 -13.44 7.32 8.50
C THR A 166 -13.99 8.57 9.21
N LYS A 167 -14.13 9.67 8.48
CA LYS A 167 -14.75 10.94 8.89
C LYS A 167 -15.60 11.45 7.73
N ASP A 168 -16.48 12.40 8.00
CA ASP A 168 -17.17 13.11 6.92
C ASP A 168 -16.14 13.84 6.04
N ILE A 169 -16.24 13.64 4.74
CA ILE A 169 -15.36 14.26 3.75
C ILE A 169 -16.17 15.32 3.02
N TYR A 170 -15.63 16.53 3.01
CA TYR A 170 -16.30 17.70 2.49
C TYR A 170 -15.66 18.19 1.19
N ASP A 171 -16.47 18.63 0.29
CA ASP A 171 -16.04 19.53 -0.76
C ASP A 171 -15.49 20.82 -0.13
N ARG A 172 -14.27 21.18 -0.47
CA ARG A 172 -13.58 22.31 0.17
C ARG A 172 -14.22 23.65 -0.15
N ALA A 173 -14.74 23.79 -1.35
CA ALA A 173 -15.35 25.02 -1.82
C ALA A 173 -16.77 25.21 -1.27
N THR A 174 -17.65 24.24 -1.43
CA THR A 174 -19.08 24.37 -1.06
C THR A 174 -19.38 23.92 0.35
N LYS A 175 -18.42 23.28 1.05
CA LYS A 175 -18.62 22.69 2.38
C LYS A 175 -19.72 21.61 2.43
N LYS A 176 -20.17 21.13 1.27
CA LYS A 176 -21.13 20.00 1.19
C LYS A 176 -20.38 18.68 1.48
N ILE A 177 -21.06 17.76 2.14
CA ILE A 177 -20.53 16.42 2.37
C ILE A 177 -20.48 15.66 1.04
N LEU A 178 -19.29 15.17 0.69
CA LEU A 178 -19.07 14.26 -0.45
C LEU A 178 -19.25 12.81 -0.02
N PHE A 179 -18.69 12.41 1.13
CA PHE A 179 -18.82 11.09 1.72
C PHE A 179 -19.03 11.23 3.23
N LYS A 180 -20.02 10.51 3.75
CA LYS A 180 -20.28 10.44 5.20
C LYS A 180 -19.31 9.47 5.86
N LYS A 181 -19.05 9.67 7.14
CA LYS A 181 -18.31 8.70 7.96
C LYS A 181 -18.92 7.30 7.85
N GLY A 182 -18.09 6.30 7.54
CA GLY A 182 -18.48 4.88 7.35
C GLY A 182 -19.01 4.56 5.97
N GLU A 183 -19.18 5.54 5.09
CA GLU A 183 -19.65 5.32 3.72
C GLU A 183 -18.55 4.68 2.87
N THR A 184 -18.93 3.64 2.09
CA THR A 184 -18.04 3.04 1.08
C THR A 184 -17.91 4.00 -0.10
N ILE A 185 -16.67 4.26 -0.50
CA ILE A 185 -16.36 5.10 -1.65
C ILE A 185 -16.83 4.41 -2.90
N SER A 186 -17.76 5.03 -3.60
CA SER A 186 -18.24 4.58 -4.90
C SER A 186 -17.70 5.48 -6.01
N GLN A 187 -17.24 4.86 -7.11
CA GLN A 187 -16.71 5.57 -8.26
C GLN A 187 -17.46 5.17 -9.53
N LYS A 188 -18.03 6.15 -10.23
CA LYS A 188 -18.83 5.93 -11.43
C LYS A 188 -18.01 6.23 -12.68
N ILE A 189 -17.88 5.22 -13.56
CA ILE A 189 -17.27 5.36 -14.89
C ILE A 189 -18.29 4.95 -15.94
N GLY A 190 -18.68 5.90 -16.78
CA GLY A 190 -19.77 5.70 -17.72
C GLY A 190 -21.06 5.33 -16.99
N ASN A 191 -21.62 4.16 -17.29
CA ASN A 191 -22.84 3.67 -16.66
C ASN A 191 -22.61 2.72 -15.48
N THR A 192 -21.35 2.37 -15.17
CA THR A 192 -21.00 1.43 -14.12
C THR A 192 -20.54 2.16 -12.87
N THR A 193 -21.07 1.75 -11.72
CA THR A 193 -20.62 2.22 -10.40
C THR A 193 -19.83 1.11 -9.73
N TYR A 194 -18.58 1.40 -9.40
CA TYR A 194 -17.68 0.50 -8.70
C TYR A 194 -17.63 0.87 -7.22
N THR A 195 -17.74 -0.12 -6.35
CA THR A 195 -17.68 0.02 -4.89
C THR A 195 -16.48 -0.71 -4.29
N SER A 196 -15.73 -1.43 -5.11
CA SER A 196 -14.52 -2.15 -4.71
C SER A 196 -13.48 -2.15 -5.82
N PHE A 197 -12.25 -2.57 -5.47
CA PHE A 197 -11.07 -2.49 -6.34
C PHE A 197 -10.29 -3.79 -6.23
N THR A 198 -10.08 -4.47 -7.38
CA THR A 198 -9.39 -5.78 -7.45
C THR A 198 -8.01 -5.64 -8.06
N THR A 199 -6.97 -6.13 -7.36
CA THR A 199 -5.60 -6.12 -7.87
C THR A 199 -5.43 -6.95 -9.12
N ASN A 200 -4.50 -6.57 -9.99
CA ASN A 200 -4.05 -7.40 -11.09
C ASN A 200 -3.20 -8.57 -10.55
N ALA A 201 -3.31 -9.76 -11.16
CA ALA A 201 -2.62 -10.97 -10.72
C ALA A 201 -2.55 -12.00 -11.86
N ASP A 202 -1.89 -13.15 -11.64
CA ASP A 202 -1.93 -14.28 -12.59
C ASP A 202 -3.32 -14.91 -12.63
N ASN A 203 -3.90 -15.14 -11.46
CA ASN A 203 -5.26 -15.66 -11.30
C ASN A 203 -6.18 -14.53 -10.82
N ILE A 204 -6.84 -13.87 -11.76
CA ILE A 204 -7.73 -12.75 -11.46
C ILE A 204 -9.16 -13.26 -11.31
N VAL A 205 -9.79 -12.92 -10.18
CA VAL A 205 -11.22 -13.11 -9.95
C VAL A 205 -11.82 -11.77 -9.51
N VAL A 206 -12.56 -11.12 -10.39
CA VAL A 206 -13.16 -9.81 -10.16
C VAL A 206 -14.62 -10.01 -9.73
N PRO A 207 -15.01 -9.63 -8.51
CA PRO A 207 -16.40 -9.62 -8.08
C PRO A 207 -17.24 -8.60 -8.87
N ASP A 208 -18.55 -8.74 -8.81
CA ASP A 208 -19.47 -7.75 -9.37
C ASP A 208 -19.23 -6.37 -8.73
N ASN A 209 -19.35 -5.32 -9.52
CA ASN A 209 -19.10 -3.94 -9.10
C ASN A 209 -17.69 -3.66 -8.55
N SER A 210 -16.72 -4.53 -8.86
CA SER A 210 -15.30 -4.28 -8.55
C SER A 210 -14.56 -3.77 -9.78
N PHE A 211 -13.78 -2.72 -9.59
CA PHE A 211 -12.89 -2.20 -10.65
C PHE A 211 -11.60 -3.03 -10.69
N ASN A 212 -11.17 -3.40 -11.88
CA ASN A 212 -9.86 -3.98 -12.17
C ASN A 212 -9.29 -3.33 -13.43
N SER A 213 -8.00 -3.08 -13.44
CA SER A 213 -7.28 -2.52 -14.58
C SER A 213 -6.20 -3.48 -15.06
N LYS A 214 -6.25 -3.84 -16.35
CA LYS A 214 -5.21 -4.65 -16.99
C LYS A 214 -3.89 -3.87 -17.22
N ASN A 215 -3.95 -2.55 -17.07
CA ASN A 215 -2.78 -1.68 -17.24
C ASN A 215 -1.97 -1.53 -15.96
N ASP A 216 -2.55 -1.92 -14.81
CA ASP A 216 -1.82 -1.92 -13.55
C ASP A 216 -0.83 -3.09 -13.48
N ASP A 217 0.27 -2.89 -12.77
CA ASP A 217 1.21 -3.96 -12.46
C ASP A 217 0.55 -5.04 -11.61
N LYS A 218 1.09 -6.27 -11.66
CA LYS A 218 0.62 -7.35 -10.77
C LYS A 218 0.74 -6.95 -9.30
N ALA A 219 -0.17 -7.46 -8.48
CA ALA A 219 -0.34 -7.12 -7.07
C ALA A 219 -0.76 -5.68 -6.80
N THR A 220 -1.13 -4.91 -7.82
CA THR A 220 -1.57 -3.52 -7.65
C THR A 220 -2.95 -3.27 -8.26
N ILE A 221 -3.60 -2.21 -7.79
CA ILE A 221 -4.78 -1.59 -8.40
C ILE A 221 -4.78 -0.11 -8.08
N THR A 222 -4.93 0.71 -9.11
CA THR A 222 -5.10 2.16 -8.99
C THR A 222 -6.58 2.50 -9.10
N THR A 223 -7.09 3.35 -8.22
CA THR A 223 -8.50 3.80 -8.29
C THR A 223 -8.74 4.50 -9.63
N PRO A 224 -9.86 4.26 -10.30
CA PRO A 224 -10.12 4.86 -11.61
C PRO A 224 -10.40 6.36 -11.58
N LEU A 225 -10.79 6.89 -10.42
CA LEU A 225 -10.99 8.31 -10.18
C LEU A 225 -10.19 8.75 -8.96
N LYS A 226 -9.76 10.01 -8.94
CA LYS A 226 -9.07 10.63 -7.81
C LYS A 226 -9.98 10.71 -6.57
N LEU A 227 -9.39 10.69 -5.41
CA LEU A 227 -10.05 10.92 -4.13
C LEU A 227 -9.61 12.25 -3.52
N PRO A 228 -10.54 12.99 -2.89
CA PRO A 228 -10.23 14.24 -2.23
C PRO A 228 -9.46 14.06 -0.92
N VAL A 229 -8.90 15.15 -0.41
CA VAL A 229 -8.28 15.21 0.92
C VAL A 229 -9.27 14.73 1.98
N GLY A 230 -8.82 13.79 2.84
CA GLY A 230 -9.68 13.17 3.84
C GLY A 230 -9.03 11.99 4.55
N SER A 231 -9.78 11.39 5.48
CA SER A 231 -9.36 10.20 6.25
C SER A 231 -10.16 8.99 5.79
N TYR A 232 -9.46 7.91 5.49
CA TYR A 232 -9.99 6.71 4.88
C TYR A 232 -9.49 5.45 5.57
N GLU A 233 -10.16 4.34 5.33
CA GLU A 233 -9.70 3.00 5.65
C GLU A 233 -9.96 2.03 4.50
N ILE A 234 -9.11 1.02 4.40
CA ILE A 234 -9.23 -0.06 3.42
C ILE A 234 -9.60 -1.33 4.16
N THR A 235 -10.66 -1.99 3.70
CA THR A 235 -11.09 -3.31 4.15
C THR A 235 -10.88 -4.31 3.01
N GLU A 236 -10.30 -5.46 3.33
CA GLU A 236 -10.16 -6.56 2.39
C GLU A 236 -11.45 -7.37 2.38
N ILE A 237 -12.18 -7.40 1.25
CA ILE A 237 -13.43 -8.14 1.09
C ILE A 237 -13.24 -9.48 0.40
N LYS A 238 -12.12 -9.67 -0.31
CA LYS A 238 -11.68 -10.95 -0.85
C LYS A 238 -10.19 -11.12 -0.61
N VAL A 239 -9.86 -12.09 0.22
CA VAL A 239 -8.49 -12.46 0.57
C VAL A 239 -7.88 -13.29 -0.56
N PRO A 240 -6.61 -13.10 -0.94
CA PRO A 240 -5.95 -13.98 -1.91
C PRO A 240 -5.77 -15.37 -1.31
N SER A 241 -5.96 -16.41 -2.12
CA SER A 241 -5.77 -17.80 -1.67
C SER A 241 -4.38 -17.99 -1.08
N GLY A 242 -4.29 -18.72 0.04
CA GLY A 242 -3.04 -18.98 0.76
C GLY A 242 -2.67 -17.90 1.80
N PHE A 243 -3.50 -16.89 2.00
CA PHE A 243 -3.28 -15.83 2.99
C PHE A 243 -4.38 -15.79 4.05
N LEU A 244 -4.05 -15.24 5.19
CA LEU A 244 -4.99 -14.94 6.27
C LEU A 244 -5.64 -13.59 6.04
N GLN A 245 -6.85 -13.40 6.55
CA GLN A 245 -7.56 -12.12 6.51
C GLN A 245 -6.84 -11.10 7.39
N LEU A 246 -6.93 -9.82 7.01
CA LEU A 246 -6.50 -8.72 7.87
C LEU A 246 -7.33 -8.70 9.16
N GLU A 247 -6.66 -8.56 10.30
CA GLU A 247 -7.34 -8.42 11.60
C GLU A 247 -8.03 -7.07 11.73
N GLU A 248 -7.46 -6.04 11.13
CA GLU A 248 -7.97 -4.66 11.16
C GLU A 248 -7.89 -3.99 9.79
N ALA A 249 -8.78 -3.03 9.56
CA ALA A 249 -8.73 -2.19 8.36
C ALA A 249 -7.47 -1.31 8.34
N VAL A 250 -6.88 -1.14 7.17
CA VAL A 250 -5.71 -0.28 6.96
C VAL A 250 -6.15 1.17 6.84
N LYS A 251 -5.82 2.00 7.82
CA LYS A 251 -6.17 3.43 7.85
C LYS A 251 -5.12 4.26 7.12
N PHE A 252 -5.57 5.24 6.35
CA PHE A 252 -4.71 6.21 5.69
C PHE A 252 -5.39 7.58 5.59
N GLU A 253 -4.57 8.61 5.39
CA GLU A 253 -5.04 9.98 5.15
C GLU A 253 -4.53 10.49 3.81
N ILE A 254 -5.39 11.20 3.09
CA ILE A 254 -5.00 12.03 1.95
C ILE A 254 -4.84 13.45 2.48
N LYS A 255 -3.61 13.95 2.48
CA LYS A 255 -3.22 15.30 2.89
C LYS A 255 -1.93 15.68 2.19
N ASN A 256 -1.66 16.97 2.07
CA ASN A 256 -0.42 17.47 1.44
C ASN A 256 -0.19 16.81 0.07
N VAL A 257 -1.23 16.79 -0.78
CA VAL A 257 -1.21 16.03 -2.06
C VAL A 257 -0.02 16.40 -2.92
N LYS A 258 0.46 17.64 -2.85
CA LYS A 258 1.65 18.11 -3.57
C LYS A 258 2.96 17.39 -3.19
N ASP A 259 2.99 16.70 -2.05
CA ASP A 259 4.14 15.92 -1.60
C ASP A 259 4.14 14.49 -2.18
N TYR A 260 3.09 14.08 -2.90
CA TYR A 260 2.99 12.76 -3.50
C TYR A 260 3.74 12.70 -4.83
N GLU A 261 4.13 11.50 -5.21
CA GLU A 261 4.68 11.23 -6.52
C GLU A 261 3.60 11.45 -7.60
N THR A 262 4.04 11.82 -8.80
CA THR A 262 3.16 11.95 -9.95
C THR A 262 3.36 10.77 -10.90
N ASP A 263 2.29 10.35 -11.56
CA ASP A 263 2.36 9.38 -12.63
C ASP A 263 2.91 10.03 -13.93
N LYS A 264 2.92 9.24 -15.02
CA LYS A 264 3.38 9.70 -16.34
C LYS A 264 2.57 10.85 -16.93
N ASP A 265 1.33 11.02 -16.48
CA ASP A 265 0.38 12.05 -16.95
C ASP A 265 0.44 13.30 -16.05
N GLY A 266 1.28 13.27 -14.99
CA GLY A 266 1.46 14.37 -14.04
C GLY A 266 0.45 14.38 -12.90
N ASP A 267 -0.38 13.35 -12.78
CA ASP A 267 -1.38 13.20 -11.73
C ASP A 267 -0.79 12.66 -10.44
N PHE A 268 -1.18 13.23 -9.30
CA PHE A 268 -0.72 12.76 -7.99
C PHE A 268 -1.23 11.35 -7.67
N VAL A 269 -0.33 10.51 -7.14
CA VAL A 269 -0.61 9.13 -6.76
C VAL A 269 -0.16 8.88 -5.33
N LYS A 270 -1.07 8.41 -4.47
CA LYS A 270 -0.76 7.95 -3.14
C LYS A 270 -0.72 6.43 -3.10
N GLU A 271 0.44 5.85 -2.82
CA GLU A 271 0.57 4.41 -2.59
C GLU A 271 0.12 4.03 -1.17
N VAL A 272 -0.64 2.94 -1.07
CA VAL A 272 -1.04 2.30 0.19
C VAL A 272 -0.71 0.82 0.11
N ILE A 273 0.21 0.38 0.97
CA ILE A 273 0.68 -1.01 1.02
C ILE A 273 -0.16 -1.79 2.03
N ILE A 274 -0.75 -2.91 1.59
CA ILE A 274 -1.53 -3.83 2.39
C ILE A 274 -0.77 -5.15 2.52
N LYS A 275 -0.57 -5.64 3.75
CA LYS A 275 0.22 -6.83 4.03
C LYS A 275 -0.60 -7.89 4.75
N ASN A 276 -0.65 -9.13 4.20
CA ASN A 276 -1.24 -10.28 4.86
C ASN A 276 -0.17 -11.34 5.14
N GLU A 277 -0.46 -12.19 6.11
CA GLU A 277 0.39 -13.31 6.52
C GLU A 277 -0.08 -14.60 5.86
N GLN A 278 0.85 -15.49 5.47
CA GLN A 278 0.55 -16.87 5.10
C GLN A 278 0.49 -17.72 6.37
N PRO A 279 -0.49 -18.64 6.52
CA PRO A 279 -0.50 -19.60 7.60
C PRO A 279 0.66 -20.58 7.48
N THR A 280 1.03 -21.20 8.60
CA THR A 280 2.13 -22.18 8.66
C THR A 280 1.71 -23.46 9.34
N GLY A 281 2.48 -24.53 9.15
CA GLY A 281 2.36 -25.81 9.84
C GLY A 281 3.41 -25.98 10.95
N THR A 282 3.04 -26.77 11.96
CA THR A 282 3.93 -27.26 13.03
C THR A 282 3.74 -28.76 13.19
N ILE A 283 4.82 -29.54 13.17
CA ILE A 283 4.84 -30.96 13.49
C ILE A 283 5.36 -31.11 14.92
N ASN A 284 4.56 -31.74 15.76
CA ASN A 284 4.98 -32.20 17.09
C ASN A 284 5.10 -33.75 17.06
N LEU A 285 6.31 -34.25 17.23
CA LEU A 285 6.58 -35.67 17.24
C LEU A 285 6.99 -36.11 18.66
N ASP A 286 6.29 -37.12 19.19
CA ASP A 286 6.60 -37.82 20.42
C ASP A 286 7.09 -39.25 20.08
N LYS A 287 8.32 -39.54 20.49
CA LYS A 287 8.95 -40.86 20.30
C LYS A 287 8.86 -41.70 21.55
N THR A 288 8.34 -42.92 21.43
CA THR A 288 8.26 -43.89 22.49
C THR A 288 9.05 -45.18 22.14
N ILE A 289 9.43 -45.94 23.14
CA ILE A 289 10.04 -47.24 22.97
C ILE A 289 9.08 -48.33 23.47
N SER A 290 8.75 -49.26 22.60
CA SER A 290 7.94 -50.44 22.94
C SER A 290 8.85 -51.51 23.47
N ILE A 291 8.70 -51.84 24.77
CA ILE A 291 9.45 -52.88 25.44
C ILE A 291 8.53 -54.09 25.61
N ARG A 292 8.94 -55.26 25.10
CA ARG A 292 8.19 -56.51 25.29
C ARG A 292 8.25 -56.94 26.73
N GLU A 293 7.16 -57.52 27.21
CA GLU A 293 7.13 -58.13 28.56
C GLU A 293 8.23 -59.19 28.71
N ASN A 294 8.87 -59.22 29.87
CA ASN A 294 9.94 -60.14 30.24
C ASN A 294 11.25 -60.03 29.46
N VAL A 295 11.50 -58.89 28.79
CA VAL A 295 12.80 -58.58 28.17
C VAL A 295 13.63 -57.73 29.12
N ASP A 296 14.87 -58.19 29.39
CA ASP A 296 15.86 -57.41 30.13
C ASP A 296 16.40 -56.27 29.20
N THR A 297 16.13 -55.08 29.59
CA THR A 297 16.53 -53.84 28.82
C THR A 297 17.77 -53.18 29.43
N SER A 298 18.44 -53.78 30.37
CA SER A 298 19.64 -53.22 31.05
C SER A 298 20.79 -52.87 30.12
N LEU A 299 20.81 -53.43 28.91
CA LEU A 299 21.79 -53.15 27.85
C LEU A 299 21.34 -52.06 26.86
N ILE A 300 20.10 -51.56 26.98
CA ILE A 300 19.53 -50.56 26.09
C ILE A 300 19.35 -49.27 26.88
N ASP A 301 20.17 -48.26 26.58
CA ASP A 301 19.99 -46.94 27.19
C ASP A 301 18.90 -46.20 26.49
N THR A 302 17.72 -46.09 27.11
CA THR A 302 16.56 -45.31 26.63
C THR A 302 16.42 -44.00 27.38
N SER A 303 17.39 -43.60 28.19
CA SER A 303 17.37 -42.36 28.95
C SER A 303 17.72 -41.14 28.12
N ASP A 304 18.35 -41.34 26.95
CA ASP A 304 18.69 -40.26 26.01
C ASP A 304 18.37 -40.67 24.57
N LEU A 305 17.25 -40.15 24.03
CA LEU A 305 16.79 -40.44 22.68
C LEU A 305 17.34 -39.49 21.63
N SER A 306 18.26 -38.56 21.99
CA SER A 306 18.80 -37.55 21.08
C SER A 306 19.65 -38.09 19.93
N GLY A 307 20.05 -39.38 20.00
CA GLY A 307 20.73 -40.07 18.90
C GLY A 307 19.83 -40.51 17.75
N ILE A 308 18.51 -40.45 17.91
CA ILE A 308 17.52 -40.79 16.87
C ILE A 308 17.36 -39.60 15.92
N GLU A 309 17.44 -39.87 14.61
CA GLU A 309 17.35 -38.87 13.56
C GLU A 309 16.12 -39.09 12.67
N PHE A 310 15.39 -38.00 12.40
CA PHE A 310 14.30 -37.98 11.45
C PHE A 310 14.63 -37.07 10.28
N LYS A 311 14.24 -37.51 9.07
CA LYS A 311 14.34 -36.74 7.84
C LYS A 311 12.96 -36.19 7.45
N LEU A 312 12.86 -34.88 7.18
CA LEU A 312 11.68 -34.25 6.60
C LEU A 312 11.90 -34.02 5.12
N SER A 313 10.94 -34.42 4.29
CA SER A 313 10.95 -34.21 2.84
C SER A 313 9.61 -33.64 2.34
N ALA A 314 9.62 -32.91 1.23
CA ALA A 314 8.41 -32.47 0.57
C ALA A 314 7.78 -33.62 -0.23
N LYS A 315 6.49 -33.93 -0.03
CA LYS A 315 5.79 -34.99 -0.79
C LYS A 315 5.21 -34.50 -2.12
N GLU A 316 5.04 -33.19 -2.25
CA GLU A 316 4.62 -32.48 -3.44
C GLU A 316 5.47 -31.22 -3.63
N ASN A 317 5.30 -30.49 -4.75
CA ASN A 317 5.90 -29.17 -4.84
C ASN A 317 5.21 -28.21 -3.86
N ILE A 318 5.98 -27.64 -2.95
CA ILE A 318 5.53 -26.64 -1.99
C ILE A 318 5.83 -25.26 -2.56
N ILE A 319 4.82 -24.43 -2.73
CA ILE A 319 4.93 -23.13 -3.40
C ILE A 319 4.75 -21.97 -2.43
N ASP A 320 5.40 -20.85 -2.74
CA ASP A 320 5.12 -19.55 -2.13
C ASP A 320 3.81 -19.00 -2.71
N MET A 321 2.82 -18.78 -1.86
CA MET A 321 1.51 -18.29 -2.30
C MET A 321 1.54 -16.83 -2.74
N SER A 322 2.66 -16.13 -2.54
CA SER A 322 2.84 -14.77 -3.05
C SER A 322 2.98 -14.74 -4.58
N ASP A 323 3.85 -15.60 -5.13
CA ASP A 323 4.28 -15.53 -6.53
C ASP A 323 4.24 -16.88 -7.27
N GLY A 324 3.86 -17.97 -6.58
CA GLY A 324 3.82 -19.31 -7.15
C GLY A 324 5.20 -19.97 -7.30
N SER A 325 6.28 -19.32 -6.83
CA SER A 325 7.63 -19.91 -6.89
C SER A 325 7.72 -21.16 -6.01
N VAL A 326 8.45 -22.18 -6.47
CA VAL A 326 8.65 -23.42 -5.71
C VAL A 326 9.62 -23.16 -4.56
N ILE A 327 9.16 -23.41 -3.32
CA ILE A 327 10.00 -23.37 -2.10
C ILE A 327 10.74 -24.69 -1.94
N TYR A 328 10.03 -25.82 -2.10
CA TYR A 328 10.58 -27.17 -2.07
C TYR A 328 10.02 -27.99 -3.22
N GLU A 329 10.90 -28.68 -3.96
CA GLU A 329 10.50 -29.60 -5.01
C GLU A 329 9.96 -30.91 -4.42
N LYS A 330 9.07 -31.58 -5.14
CA LYS A 330 8.59 -32.91 -4.77
C LYS A 330 9.76 -33.88 -4.57
N GLY A 331 9.79 -34.53 -3.42
CA GLY A 331 10.85 -35.49 -3.01
C GLY A 331 12.11 -34.85 -2.45
N GLN A 332 12.20 -33.51 -2.42
CA GLN A 332 13.34 -32.80 -1.86
C GLN A 332 13.45 -33.05 -0.36
N GLU A 333 14.66 -33.49 0.10
CA GLU A 333 15.00 -33.45 1.51
C GLU A 333 15.09 -32.00 1.98
N ILE A 334 14.29 -31.65 3.00
CA ILE A 334 14.26 -30.29 3.55
C ILE A 334 15.33 -30.18 4.63
N LYS A 335 15.29 -31.12 5.60
CA LYS A 335 16.24 -31.13 6.73
C LYS A 335 16.15 -32.41 7.49
N LYS A 336 17.25 -32.76 8.18
CA LYS A 336 17.33 -33.82 9.21
C LYS A 336 17.30 -33.18 10.59
N TYR A 337 16.61 -33.85 11.49
CA TYR A 337 16.39 -33.40 12.87
C TYR A 337 16.70 -34.52 13.84
N ASN A 338 17.40 -34.21 14.92
CA ASN A 338 17.54 -35.10 16.05
C ASN A 338 16.44 -34.85 17.08
N LEU A 339 16.03 -35.89 17.80
CA LEU A 339 15.13 -35.74 18.93
C LEU A 339 15.80 -35.00 20.08
N THR A 340 15.00 -34.51 21.01
CA THR A 340 15.45 -34.16 22.35
C THR A 340 15.74 -35.43 23.16
N LYS A 341 16.39 -35.29 24.31
CA LYS A 341 16.69 -36.44 25.18
C LYS A 341 15.44 -37.21 25.61
N ASP A 342 14.34 -36.49 25.81
CA ASP A 342 13.03 -37.06 26.20
C ASP A 342 12.18 -37.50 25.01
N GLY A 343 12.78 -37.65 23.83
CA GLY A 343 12.14 -38.23 22.65
C GLY A 343 11.17 -37.29 21.90
N LYS A 344 11.32 -35.97 22.02
CA LYS A 344 10.45 -35.01 21.34
C LYS A 344 11.14 -34.31 20.18
N LEU A 345 10.34 -33.92 19.20
CA LEU A 345 10.77 -33.09 18.11
C LEU A 345 9.63 -32.10 17.73
N GLU A 346 9.95 -30.84 17.69
CA GLU A 346 9.06 -29.81 17.18
C GLU A 346 9.65 -29.18 15.92
N ILE A 347 8.89 -29.18 14.81
CA ILE A 347 9.26 -28.56 13.55
C ILE A 347 8.24 -27.48 13.24
N THR A 348 8.65 -26.23 13.28
CA THR A 348 7.77 -25.06 13.13
C THR A 348 7.97 -24.31 11.82
N ASN A 349 7.05 -23.41 11.50
CA ASN A 349 7.11 -22.51 10.35
C ASN A 349 7.18 -23.22 8.99
N LEU A 350 6.58 -24.39 8.88
CA LEU A 350 6.46 -25.09 7.60
C LEU A 350 5.41 -24.39 6.74
N PRO A 351 5.69 -24.07 5.47
CA PRO A 351 4.66 -23.64 4.54
C PRO A 351 3.51 -24.65 4.44
N ILE A 352 2.33 -24.19 4.05
CA ILE A 352 1.19 -25.10 3.81
C ILE A 352 1.52 -26.04 2.66
N GLY A 353 1.21 -27.34 2.83
CA GLY A 353 1.52 -28.41 1.86
C GLY A 353 1.66 -29.76 2.52
N THR A 354 2.08 -30.76 1.73
CA THR A 354 2.21 -32.16 2.17
C THR A 354 3.67 -32.56 2.33
N TYR A 355 4.00 -33.11 3.48
CA TYR A 355 5.33 -33.52 3.88
C TYR A 355 5.37 -35.01 4.16
N GLU A 356 6.58 -35.59 4.11
CA GLU A 356 6.88 -36.95 4.54
C GLU A 356 7.99 -36.87 5.58
N ILE A 357 7.79 -37.51 6.73
CA ILE A 357 8.79 -37.66 7.78
C ILE A 357 9.12 -39.13 7.98
N GLU A 358 10.40 -39.48 8.00
CA GLU A 358 10.89 -40.85 8.21
C GLU A 358 12.09 -40.88 9.15
N GLU A 359 12.20 -41.93 9.94
CA GLU A 359 13.37 -42.15 10.79
C GLU A 359 14.54 -42.67 9.96
N THR A 360 15.68 -42.01 10.02
CA THR A 360 16.89 -42.35 9.25
C THR A 360 18.00 -42.95 10.10
N LYS A 361 17.92 -42.80 11.45
CA LYS A 361 18.87 -43.35 12.39
C LYS A 361 18.17 -43.62 13.70
N THR A 362 18.49 -44.80 14.30
CA THR A 362 18.01 -45.18 15.63
C THR A 362 19.16 -45.47 16.58
N LEU A 363 18.87 -45.79 17.84
CA LEU A 363 19.85 -46.16 18.86
C LEU A 363 20.17 -47.66 18.80
N ASN A 364 21.34 -48.05 19.33
CA ASN A 364 21.70 -49.45 19.51
C ASN A 364 20.65 -50.17 20.36
N GLY A 365 20.25 -51.38 19.95
CA GLY A 365 19.24 -52.17 20.62
C GLY A 365 17.80 -51.85 20.24
N LEU A 366 17.58 -50.86 19.38
CA LEU A 366 16.25 -50.54 18.81
C LEU A 366 16.17 -50.96 17.34
N VAL A 367 14.98 -51.31 16.90
CA VAL A 367 14.66 -51.57 15.49
C VAL A 367 14.34 -50.26 14.81
N LEU A 368 15.03 -49.93 13.70
CA LEU A 368 14.75 -48.74 12.88
C LEU A 368 13.30 -48.79 12.35
N ASN A 369 12.53 -47.78 12.64
CA ASN A 369 11.18 -47.63 12.09
C ASN A 369 11.25 -47.05 10.68
N THR A 370 11.09 -47.90 9.67
CA THR A 370 11.15 -47.50 8.25
C THR A 370 9.83 -46.96 7.71
N THR A 371 8.83 -46.80 8.57
CA THR A 371 7.53 -46.24 8.16
C THR A 371 7.70 -44.78 7.79
N LYS A 372 7.11 -44.42 6.66
CA LYS A 372 7.02 -43.03 6.20
C LYS A 372 5.69 -42.45 6.61
N TYR A 373 5.73 -41.37 7.38
CA TYR A 373 4.55 -40.71 7.90
C TYR A 373 4.25 -39.47 7.04
N GLU A 374 3.02 -39.42 6.50
CA GLU A 374 2.54 -38.25 5.74
C GLU A 374 1.96 -37.22 6.71
N VAL A 375 2.34 -35.95 6.52
CA VAL A 375 1.81 -34.83 7.27
C VAL A 375 1.32 -33.81 6.27
N LYS A 376 0.04 -33.44 6.36
CA LYS A 376 -0.62 -32.50 5.45
C LYS A 376 -1.14 -31.29 6.20
N PHE A 377 -0.67 -30.12 5.80
CA PHE A 377 -1.20 -28.83 6.24
C PHE A 377 -2.06 -28.21 5.14
N GLU A 378 -3.32 -27.96 5.43
CA GLU A 378 -4.27 -27.27 4.56
C GLU A 378 -4.85 -26.06 5.29
N GLN A 379 -4.97 -24.96 4.60
CA GLN A 379 -5.68 -23.79 5.12
C GLN A 379 -7.19 -24.12 5.19
N LYS A 380 -7.75 -24.14 6.41
CA LYS A 380 -9.16 -24.48 6.65
C LYS A 380 -10.05 -23.25 6.84
N ASP A 381 -9.43 -22.12 7.21
CA ASP A 381 -10.10 -20.84 7.45
C ASP A 381 -9.14 -19.67 7.21
N LEU A 382 -9.62 -18.44 7.38
CA LEU A 382 -8.85 -17.22 7.12
C LEU A 382 -8.21 -16.60 8.38
N THR A 383 -8.26 -17.29 9.52
CA THR A 383 -7.84 -16.75 10.83
C THR A 383 -6.81 -17.60 11.54
N THR A 384 -6.76 -18.91 11.27
CA THR A 384 -5.81 -19.82 11.91
C THR A 384 -4.40 -19.62 11.37
N LYS A 385 -3.51 -19.08 12.22
CA LYS A 385 -2.12 -18.78 11.85
C LYS A 385 -1.21 -20.02 11.79
N VAL A 386 -1.47 -21.02 12.65
CA VAL A 386 -0.63 -22.21 12.74
C VAL A 386 -1.51 -23.46 12.82
N TYR A 387 -1.31 -24.37 11.88
CA TYR A 387 -1.91 -25.69 11.90
C TYR A 387 -0.92 -26.67 12.52
N THR A 388 -1.33 -27.41 13.55
CA THR A 388 -0.44 -28.34 14.29
C THR A 388 -0.89 -29.77 14.06
N GLU A 389 0.05 -30.63 13.67
CA GLU A 389 -0.14 -32.07 13.56
C GLU A 389 0.77 -32.79 14.58
N LYS A 390 0.20 -33.78 15.23
CA LYS A 390 0.90 -34.62 16.24
C LYS A 390 1.19 -35.99 15.67
N LEU A 391 2.42 -36.45 15.84
CA LEU A 391 2.86 -37.79 15.48
C LEU A 391 3.36 -38.53 16.73
N ASP A 392 2.76 -39.66 17.02
CA ASP A 392 3.24 -40.60 18.07
C ASP A 392 3.90 -41.77 17.36
N ILE A 393 5.22 -41.91 17.49
CA ILE A 393 6.02 -42.90 16.78
C ILE A 393 6.74 -43.80 17.81
N SER A 394 6.66 -45.14 17.63
CA SER A 394 7.31 -46.11 18.52
C SER A 394 8.37 -46.92 17.78
N ASN A 395 9.47 -47.25 18.46
CA ASN A 395 10.41 -48.28 18.04
C ASN A 395 10.33 -49.49 18.98
N ASP A 396 10.46 -50.66 18.41
CA ASP A 396 10.62 -51.90 19.17
C ASP A 396 12.08 -52.12 19.56
N THR A 397 12.31 -52.84 20.65
CA THR A 397 13.64 -53.34 21.00
C THR A 397 14.02 -54.52 20.09
N THR A 398 15.32 -54.65 19.76
CA THR A 398 15.82 -55.79 19.02
C THR A 398 15.70 -57.07 19.87
N LEU A 399 15.22 -58.17 19.26
CA LEU A 399 15.05 -59.44 19.91
C LEU A 399 15.52 -60.56 18.98
N VAL A 400 16.17 -61.58 19.53
CA VAL A 400 16.52 -62.79 18.81
C VAL A 400 15.79 -63.96 19.44
N GLU A 401 15.00 -64.68 18.70
CA GLU A 401 14.32 -65.91 19.11
C GLU A 401 15.07 -67.14 18.51
N PHE A 402 15.39 -68.11 19.35
CA PHE A 402 15.94 -69.38 18.92
C PHE A 402 14.92 -70.48 19.12
N SER A 403 14.61 -71.21 18.08
CA SER A 403 13.80 -72.40 18.16
C SER A 403 14.69 -73.62 17.84
N LYS A 404 14.60 -74.68 18.67
CA LYS A 404 15.26 -75.96 18.40
C LYS A 404 14.20 -76.96 18.05
N THR A 405 14.31 -77.56 16.86
CA THR A 405 13.47 -78.65 16.40
C THR A 405 14.31 -79.89 16.32
N ASP A 406 13.67 -81.07 16.43
CA ASP A 406 14.34 -82.35 16.15
C ASP A 406 14.52 -82.54 14.60
N ILE A 407 15.11 -83.67 14.23
CA ILE A 407 15.38 -83.98 12.81
C ILE A 407 14.10 -84.20 12.00
N THR A 408 12.94 -84.36 12.64
CA THR A 408 11.65 -84.49 11.98
C THR A 408 10.94 -83.15 11.78
N GLY A 409 11.49 -82.03 12.33
CA GLY A 409 10.91 -80.73 12.24
C GLY A 409 9.94 -80.39 13.39
N ASP A 410 9.72 -81.26 14.33
CA ASP A 410 8.87 -81.02 15.50
C ASP A 410 9.62 -80.13 16.52
N LYS A 411 8.86 -79.23 17.23
CA LYS A 411 9.42 -78.28 18.23
C LYS A 411 9.77 -79.00 19.56
#